data_a9a7973c2f5e7a37d92c33fbad992aa4
#
_entry.id   a9a7973c2f5e7a37d92c33fbad992aa4
#
_cell.length_a   1.000
_cell.length_b   1.000
_cell.length_c   1.000
_cell.angle_alpha   90.00
_cell.angle_beta   90.00
_cell.angle_gamma   90.00
#
_symmetry.space_group_name_H-M   'P 1'
#
loop_
_entity.id
_entity.type
_entity.pdbx_description
1 polymer ?
#
loop_
_entity_poly.entity_id
_entity_poly.type
_entity_poly.pdbx_seq_one_letter_code
_entity_poly.pdbx_strand_id
1 'polypeptide(L)'
;MKKRTSLFSIVVLLTFSFVLLSYTTEEKATKNTTSEIERIVIPDDVMAVFDNKCYGCHNSESKNSKSKGKLNFDKFKNDGYSKSKTISKLGKIAKELHKNEMPPEKFLAKYPDKTLTAEESKLIIDWAEGERKTLMGE
;
A
#
# COMPACT_ATOMS: atom_id res chain seq x y z
N MET A 1 -55.28 -61.74 12.17
CA MET A 1 -53.84 -61.49 12.31
C MET A 1 -53.54 -60.04 11.89
N LYS A 2 -53.40 -59.13 12.84
CA LYS A 2 -53.21 -57.71 12.60
C LYS A 2 -51.71 -57.45 12.30
N LYS A 3 -51.44 -56.93 11.13
CA LYS A 3 -50.10 -56.51 10.72
C LYS A 3 -49.68 -55.29 11.54
N ARG A 4 -48.83 -55.49 12.53
CA ARG A 4 -48.10 -54.45 13.21
C ARG A 4 -46.87 -54.07 12.33
N THR A 5 -47.10 -53.42 11.25
CA THR A 5 -46.01 -52.77 10.49
C THR A 5 -45.66 -51.42 11.16
N SER A 6 -44.85 -51.55 11.97
CA SER A 6 -43.53 -51.02 12.11
C SER A 6 -43.45 -49.50 11.96
N LEU A 7 -44.05 -48.82 12.95
CA LEU A 7 -43.79 -47.37 13.20
C LEU A 7 -42.28 -47.10 13.43
N PHE A 8 -41.54 -48.13 13.82
CA PHE A 8 -40.06 -48.02 14.01
C PHE A 8 -39.30 -47.80 12.71
N SER A 9 -39.80 -48.33 11.57
CA SER A 9 -39.09 -48.19 10.29
C SER A 9 -39.18 -46.79 9.72
N ILE A 10 -40.27 -46.07 10.01
CA ILE A 10 -40.47 -44.69 9.54
C ILE A 10 -39.64 -43.68 10.34
N VAL A 11 -39.53 -43.94 11.67
CA VAL A 11 -38.72 -43.06 12.55
C VAL A 11 -37.23 -43.16 12.21
N VAL A 12 -36.72 -44.37 11.89
CA VAL A 12 -35.32 -44.56 11.50
C VAL A 12 -34.99 -43.89 10.16
N LEU A 13 -35.93 -43.92 9.21
CA LEU A 13 -35.73 -43.27 7.92
C LEU A 13 -35.75 -41.74 8.01
N LEU A 14 -36.56 -41.16 8.91
CA LEU A 14 -36.63 -39.71 9.11
C LEU A 14 -35.41 -39.16 9.84
N THR A 15 -34.83 -39.93 10.78
CA THR A 15 -33.60 -39.51 11.49
C THR A 15 -32.37 -39.59 10.62
N PHE A 16 -32.33 -40.54 9.65
CA PHE A 16 -31.19 -40.65 8.73
C PHE A 16 -31.17 -39.55 7.69
N SER A 17 -32.35 -39.01 7.26
CA SER A 17 -32.44 -37.87 6.36
C SER A 17 -31.97 -36.57 6.99
N PHE A 18 -32.08 -36.42 8.32
CA PHE A 18 -31.67 -35.18 8.99
C PHE A 18 -30.15 -35.06 9.20
N VAL A 19 -29.47 -36.23 9.32
CA VAL A 19 -28.01 -36.27 9.49
C VAL A 19 -27.28 -35.89 8.18
N LEU A 20 -27.86 -36.14 7.02
CA LEU A 20 -27.25 -35.82 5.73
C LEU A 20 -27.33 -34.33 5.35
N LEU A 21 -28.20 -33.56 6.03
CA LEU A 21 -28.30 -32.12 5.79
C LEU A 21 -27.28 -31.30 6.60
N SER A 22 -26.54 -31.91 7.51
CA SER A 22 -25.51 -31.23 8.33
C SER A 22 -24.12 -31.24 7.69
N TYR A 23 -23.96 -31.84 6.52
CA TYR A 23 -22.75 -31.67 5.71
C TYR A 23 -22.90 -30.49 4.76
N THR A 24 -23.34 -29.38 5.32
CA THR A 24 -23.20 -28.10 4.59
C THR A 24 -21.73 -27.71 4.59
N THR A 25 -21.13 -27.92 3.42
CA THR A 25 -20.15 -27.03 2.85
C THR A 25 -19.36 -26.23 3.88
N GLU A 26 -18.23 -26.75 4.32
CA GLU A 26 -17.10 -25.87 4.49
C GLU A 26 -16.88 -25.22 3.11
N GLU A 27 -17.53 -24.12 2.91
CA GLU A 27 -17.18 -23.16 1.90
C GLU A 27 -15.73 -22.76 2.26
N LYS A 28 -14.82 -23.47 1.61
CA LYS A 28 -13.42 -23.10 1.56
C LYS A 28 -13.43 -21.65 1.08
N ALA A 29 -13.44 -20.73 2.03
CA ALA A 29 -13.20 -19.33 1.76
C ALA A 29 -11.89 -19.33 0.99
N THR A 30 -12.01 -19.37 -0.33
CA THR A 30 -10.94 -19.01 -1.22
C THR A 30 -10.62 -17.58 -0.81
N LYS A 31 -9.60 -17.48 0.02
CA LYS A 31 -8.96 -16.24 0.31
C LYS A 31 -8.49 -15.73 -1.06
N ASN A 32 -9.40 -15.06 -1.77
CA ASN A 32 -9.01 -14.14 -2.82
C ASN A 32 -8.14 -13.11 -2.12
N THR A 33 -6.89 -13.48 -1.95
CA THR A 33 -5.83 -12.53 -1.81
C THR A 33 -5.67 -11.91 -3.20
N THR A 34 -6.68 -11.14 -3.61
CA THR A 34 -6.40 -9.94 -4.36
C THR A 34 -5.42 -9.21 -3.44
N SER A 35 -4.15 -9.22 -3.78
CA SER A 35 -3.20 -8.33 -3.18
C SER A 35 -3.74 -6.94 -3.48
N GLU A 36 -4.59 -6.44 -2.60
CA GLU A 36 -4.86 -5.01 -2.51
C GLU A 36 -3.46 -4.43 -2.44
N ILE A 37 -3.04 -3.80 -3.52
CA ILE A 37 -1.78 -3.07 -3.54
C ILE A 37 -2.02 -2.03 -2.45
N GLU A 38 -1.39 -2.24 -1.31
CA GLU A 38 -1.50 -1.37 -0.15
C GLU A 38 -0.97 -0.02 -0.61
N ARG A 39 -1.91 0.88 -0.94
CA ARG A 39 -1.59 2.20 -1.47
C ARG A 39 -0.90 2.98 -0.38
N ILE A 40 0.23 3.58 -0.71
CA ILE A 40 0.82 4.54 0.21
C ILE A 40 -0.12 5.73 0.35
N VAL A 41 -0.29 6.16 1.59
CA VAL A 41 -1.00 7.40 1.90
C VAL A 41 0.03 8.50 2.09
N ILE A 42 -0.09 9.56 1.30
CA ILE A 42 0.75 10.75 1.46
C ILE A 42 -0.10 11.78 2.20
N PRO A 43 0.23 12.12 3.47
CA PRO A 43 -0.48 13.15 4.23
C PRO A 43 -0.42 14.51 3.53
N ASP A 44 -1.42 15.35 3.77
CA ASP A 44 -1.55 16.66 3.11
C ASP A 44 -0.36 17.58 3.40
N ASP A 45 0.18 17.55 4.61
CA ASP A 45 1.35 18.32 5.01
C ASP A 45 2.63 17.87 4.26
N VAL A 46 2.86 16.56 4.13
CA VAL A 46 3.95 16.00 3.31
C VAL A 46 3.75 16.37 1.84
N MET A 47 2.51 16.27 1.34
CA MET A 47 2.18 16.61 -0.03
C MET A 47 2.45 18.08 -0.32
N ALA A 48 2.11 18.99 0.59
CA ALA A 48 2.36 20.43 0.45
C ALA A 48 3.86 20.73 0.28
N VAL A 49 4.72 20.03 1.04
CA VAL A 49 6.18 20.17 0.88
C VAL A 49 6.64 19.62 -0.47
N PHE A 50 6.13 18.46 -0.88
CA PHE A 50 6.48 17.89 -2.19
C PHE A 50 6.09 18.80 -3.34
N ASP A 51 4.87 19.32 -3.35
CA ASP A 51 4.37 20.22 -4.41
C ASP A 51 5.20 21.50 -4.49
N ASN A 52 5.59 22.06 -3.36
CA ASN A 52 6.39 23.27 -3.32
C ASN A 52 7.86 23.06 -3.71
N LYS A 53 8.51 22.01 -3.20
CA LYS A 53 9.98 21.90 -3.22
C LYS A 53 10.54 20.76 -4.07
N CYS A 54 9.73 19.77 -4.42
CA CYS A 54 10.20 18.54 -5.07
C CYS A 54 9.56 18.30 -6.44
N TYR A 55 8.25 18.54 -6.54
CA TYR A 55 7.44 18.14 -7.68
C TYR A 55 7.90 18.74 -9.01
N GLY A 56 8.40 19.97 -9.01
CA GLY A 56 8.90 20.62 -10.22
C GLY A 56 9.96 19.83 -11.01
N CYS A 57 10.76 18.99 -10.30
CA CYS A 57 11.75 18.11 -10.91
C CYS A 57 11.35 16.65 -10.94
N HIS A 58 10.45 16.21 -10.04
CA HIS A 58 10.10 14.81 -9.80
C HIS A 58 8.68 14.46 -10.25
N ASN A 59 8.24 14.94 -11.42
CA ASN A 59 6.95 14.64 -12.03
C ASN A 59 7.11 14.08 -13.45
N SER A 60 6.01 13.62 -14.05
CA SER A 60 6.01 13.02 -15.38
C SER A 60 6.34 14.01 -16.50
N GLU A 61 6.00 15.29 -16.32
CA GLU A 61 6.21 16.36 -17.30
C GLU A 61 7.58 17.05 -17.17
N SER A 62 8.35 16.67 -16.14
CA SER A 62 9.65 17.31 -15.88
C SER A 62 10.60 17.14 -17.07
N LYS A 63 11.21 18.26 -17.48
CA LYS A 63 12.29 18.27 -18.48
C LYS A 63 13.58 17.64 -17.96
N ASN A 64 13.72 17.51 -16.62
CA ASN A 64 14.87 16.84 -16.00
C ASN A 64 14.66 15.32 -16.01
N SER A 65 15.05 14.66 -17.10
CA SER A 65 14.91 13.22 -17.29
C SER A 65 15.59 12.40 -16.20
N LYS A 66 16.73 12.87 -15.66
CA LYS A 66 17.46 12.21 -14.58
C LYS A 66 16.66 12.20 -13.28
N SER A 67 16.11 13.35 -12.88
CA SER A 67 15.27 13.45 -11.67
C SER A 67 14.00 12.63 -11.80
N LYS A 68 13.28 12.78 -12.91
CA LYS A 68 12.08 12.02 -13.25
C LYS A 68 12.34 10.50 -13.24
N GLY A 69 13.46 10.04 -13.76
CA GLY A 69 13.83 8.62 -13.76
C GLY A 69 14.17 8.08 -12.36
N LYS A 70 14.81 8.92 -11.52
CA LYS A 70 15.13 8.50 -10.14
C LYS A 70 13.90 8.43 -9.25
N LEU A 71 13.01 9.43 -9.32
CA LEU A 71 11.78 9.51 -8.55
C LEU A 71 10.73 10.24 -9.40
N ASN A 72 9.49 9.76 -9.36
CA ASN A 72 8.36 10.39 -10.02
C ASN A 72 7.15 10.28 -9.10
N PHE A 73 6.70 11.40 -8.55
CA PHE A 73 5.59 11.45 -7.60
C PHE A 73 4.24 11.10 -8.25
N ASP A 74 4.05 11.34 -9.54
CA ASP A 74 2.83 10.90 -10.23
C ASP A 74 2.66 9.38 -10.18
N LYS A 75 3.78 8.65 -10.19
CA LYS A 75 3.76 7.20 -10.04
C LYS A 75 3.41 6.73 -8.63
N PHE A 76 3.72 7.51 -7.61
CA PHE A 76 3.20 7.24 -6.26
C PHE A 76 1.70 7.47 -6.18
N LYS A 77 1.21 8.57 -6.76
CA LYS A 77 -0.22 8.93 -6.73
C LYS A 77 -1.10 7.95 -7.53
N ASN A 78 -0.57 7.37 -8.61
CA ASN A 78 -1.32 6.60 -9.61
C ASN A 78 -0.93 5.10 -9.64
N ASP A 79 -0.42 4.56 -8.54
CA ASP A 79 0.01 3.15 -8.43
C ASP A 79 0.97 2.69 -9.55
N GLY A 80 1.73 3.62 -10.11
CA GLY A 80 2.66 3.37 -11.19
C GLY A 80 3.98 2.69 -10.76
N TYR A 81 4.13 2.37 -9.47
CA TYR A 81 5.23 1.58 -8.93
C TYR A 81 4.71 0.26 -8.34
N SER A 82 5.42 -0.84 -8.55
CA SER A 82 5.18 -2.07 -7.81
C SER A 82 5.53 -1.88 -6.33
N LYS A 83 4.99 -2.71 -5.42
CA LYS A 83 5.27 -2.68 -3.97
C LYS A 83 6.78 -2.60 -3.68
N SER A 84 7.57 -3.50 -4.26
CA SER A 84 9.02 -3.51 -4.05
C SER A 84 9.71 -2.23 -4.57
N LYS A 85 9.22 -1.68 -5.69
CA LYS A 85 9.72 -0.42 -6.22
C LYS A 85 9.38 0.75 -5.32
N THR A 86 8.17 0.79 -4.76
CA THR A 86 7.72 1.79 -3.78
C THR A 86 8.59 1.77 -2.54
N ILE A 87 8.80 0.60 -1.93
CA ILE A 87 9.70 0.39 -0.78
C ILE A 87 11.11 0.95 -1.08
N SER A 88 11.65 0.63 -2.26
CA SER A 88 12.97 1.13 -2.68
C SER A 88 13.00 2.66 -2.84
N LYS A 89 11.92 3.26 -3.36
CA LYS A 89 11.84 4.71 -3.55
C LYS A 89 11.70 5.44 -2.22
N LEU A 90 10.87 4.96 -1.31
CA LEU A 90 10.73 5.51 0.04
C LEU A 90 12.08 5.52 0.78
N GLY A 91 12.80 4.40 0.78
CA GLY A 91 14.14 4.35 1.38
C GLY A 91 15.15 5.31 0.73
N LYS A 92 15.02 5.58 -0.57
CA LYS A 92 15.88 6.58 -1.26
C LYS A 92 15.50 8.00 -0.87
N ILE A 93 14.21 8.31 -0.73
CA ILE A 93 13.76 9.64 -0.27
C ILE A 93 14.41 9.94 1.08
N ALA A 94 14.21 9.06 2.08
CA ALA A 94 14.79 9.24 3.41
C ALA A 94 16.33 9.39 3.35
N LYS A 95 17.02 8.50 2.61
CA LYS A 95 18.46 8.52 2.48
C LYS A 95 19.01 9.83 1.90
N GLU A 96 18.41 10.34 0.81
CA GLU A 96 18.88 11.57 0.17
C GLU A 96 18.64 12.80 1.05
N LEU A 97 17.55 12.80 1.84
CA LEU A 97 17.27 13.87 2.80
C LEU A 97 18.19 13.82 4.02
N HIS A 98 18.49 12.65 4.57
CA HIS A 98 19.49 12.50 5.66
C HIS A 98 20.88 13.02 5.26
N LYS A 99 21.20 12.95 3.98
CA LYS A 99 22.47 13.44 3.45
C LYS A 99 22.44 14.90 3.02
N ASN A 100 21.28 15.55 3.11
CA ASN A 100 21.06 16.89 2.56
C ASN A 100 21.40 17.01 1.06
N GLU A 101 21.24 15.92 0.28
CA GLU A 101 21.52 15.92 -1.17
C GLU A 101 20.33 16.42 -2.00
N MET A 102 19.16 16.60 -1.37
CA MET A 102 17.95 17.11 -2.00
C MET A 102 17.30 18.22 -1.17
N PRO A 103 16.87 19.32 -1.82
CA PRO A 103 17.16 19.70 -3.21
C PRO A 103 18.66 19.96 -3.45
N PRO A 104 19.17 19.74 -4.69
CA PRO A 104 20.61 19.89 -4.96
C PRO A 104 21.10 21.34 -4.77
N GLU A 105 22.31 21.50 -4.23
CA GLU A 105 22.92 22.81 -3.97
C GLU A 105 22.89 23.75 -5.19
N LYS A 106 23.23 23.25 -6.39
CA LYS A 106 23.17 24.03 -7.64
C LYS A 106 21.77 24.54 -7.98
N PHE A 107 20.74 23.84 -7.56
CA PHE A 107 19.36 24.28 -7.71
C PHE A 107 19.03 25.34 -6.66
N LEU A 108 19.41 25.13 -5.41
CA LEU A 108 19.19 26.07 -4.31
C LEU A 108 19.93 27.40 -4.50
N ALA A 109 21.08 27.39 -5.15
CA ALA A 109 21.78 28.65 -5.53
C ALA A 109 20.93 29.55 -6.45
N LYS A 110 19.99 28.98 -7.21
CA LYS A 110 19.05 29.73 -8.08
C LYS A 110 17.69 29.98 -7.42
N TYR A 111 17.29 29.10 -6.54
CA TYR A 111 15.96 29.04 -5.89
C TYR A 111 16.12 28.82 -4.39
N PRO A 112 16.65 29.78 -3.63
CA PRO A 112 16.93 29.62 -2.20
C PRO A 112 15.65 29.41 -1.37
N ASP A 113 14.50 29.88 -1.85
CA ASP A 113 13.18 29.67 -1.26
C ASP A 113 12.73 28.20 -1.29
N LYS A 114 13.40 27.38 -2.08
CA LYS A 114 13.15 25.93 -2.16
C LYS A 114 14.00 25.09 -1.17
N THR A 115 14.79 25.76 -0.32
CA THR A 115 15.50 25.06 0.76
C THR A 115 14.51 24.43 1.72
N LEU A 116 14.71 23.16 2.08
CA LEU A 116 13.94 22.48 3.11
C LEU A 116 14.33 23.02 4.49
N THR A 117 13.35 23.25 5.34
CA THR A 117 13.62 23.43 6.77
C THR A 117 13.95 22.10 7.43
N ALA A 118 14.49 22.14 8.64
CA ALA A 118 14.76 20.92 9.40
C ALA A 118 13.46 20.14 9.69
N GLU A 119 12.37 20.87 9.98
CA GLU A 119 11.04 20.33 10.25
C GLU A 119 10.44 19.66 9.00
N GLU A 120 10.52 20.33 7.84
CA GLU A 120 10.04 19.76 6.58
C GLU A 120 10.83 18.52 6.18
N SER A 121 12.16 18.54 6.35
CA SER A 121 13.02 17.39 6.08
C SER A 121 12.64 16.22 6.99
N LYS A 122 12.50 16.47 8.30
CA LYS A 122 12.10 15.46 9.27
C LYS A 122 10.73 14.88 8.96
N LEU A 123 9.75 15.72 8.63
CA LEU A 123 8.39 15.31 8.27
C LEU A 123 8.39 14.29 7.13
N ILE A 124 9.14 14.60 6.07
CA ILE A 124 9.23 13.71 4.90
C ILE A 124 9.97 12.42 5.25
N ILE A 125 11.05 12.49 6.04
CA ILE A 125 11.82 11.32 6.44
C ILE A 125 10.95 10.37 7.28
N ASP A 126 10.28 10.90 8.30
CA ASP A 126 9.43 10.11 9.20
C ASP A 126 8.31 9.41 8.41
N TRP A 127 7.64 10.14 7.50
CA TRP A 127 6.64 9.57 6.61
C TRP A 127 7.23 8.46 5.73
N ALA A 128 8.34 8.72 5.06
CA ALA A 128 8.92 7.75 4.11
C ALA A 128 9.40 6.47 4.80
N GLU A 129 9.96 6.59 6.00
CA GLU A 129 10.39 5.44 6.79
C GLU A 129 9.21 4.67 7.37
N GLY A 130 8.16 5.37 7.84
CA GLY A 130 6.93 4.77 8.34
C GLY A 130 6.21 3.96 7.26
N GLU A 131 5.93 4.58 6.12
CA GLU A 131 5.30 3.88 4.97
C GLU A 131 6.14 2.70 4.49
N ARG A 132 7.46 2.85 4.47
CA ARG A 132 8.35 1.77 4.10
C ARG A 132 8.25 0.58 5.05
N LYS A 133 8.22 0.80 6.36
CA LYS A 133 8.04 -0.25 7.37
C LYS A 133 6.70 -0.95 7.21
N THR A 134 5.62 -0.19 7.09
CA THR A 134 4.27 -0.72 6.86
C THR A 134 4.24 -1.64 5.64
N LEU A 135 4.80 -1.19 4.51
CA LEU A 135 4.86 -2.00 3.29
C LEU A 135 5.73 -3.26 3.43
N MET A 136 6.72 -3.26 4.32
CA MET A 136 7.55 -4.43 4.62
C MET A 136 6.90 -5.40 5.60
N GLY A 137 5.84 -4.97 6.29
CA GLY A 137 5.15 -5.75 7.31
C GLY A 137 5.87 -5.73 8.67
N GLU A 138 6.57 -4.63 8.95
CA GLU A 138 7.30 -4.39 10.21
C GLU A 138 6.52 -3.52 11.19
#